data_4a78d696dabf3b3e66d7a78bf1829c8c
#
_entry.id   4a78d696dabf3b3e66d7a78bf1829c8c
#
_cell.length_a   1.000
_cell.length_b   1.000
_cell.length_c   1.000
_cell.angle_alpha   90.00
_cell.angle_beta   90.00
_cell.angle_gamma   90.00
#
_symmetry.space_group_name_H-M   'P 1'
#
loop_
_entity.id
_entity.type
_entity.pdbx_description
1 polymer ?
#
loop_
_entity_poly.entity_id
_entity_poly.type
_entity_poly.pdbx_seq_one_letter_code
_entity_poly.pdbx_strand_id
1 'polypeptide(L)'
;MNNNLVIKKLIDKDDKQAYEYAKRIGIESAKTNKYVDMIPDFASMLQDKNSFIRTRFFILICDQARWASNNQIENVFDQMKPLLNDPKPTVVRQCLNALHEVILFRPEMCDVIKNTISSIDLSIYKDSMAPLIKKDIDELMNRAD
;
A
#
# COMPACT_ATOMS: atom_id res chain seq x y z
N MET A 1 -14.29 13.98 12.19
CA MET A 1 -14.23 13.50 10.81
C MET A 1 -15.10 12.27 10.65
N ASN A 2 -15.89 12.20 9.58
CA ASN A 2 -16.77 11.05 9.34
C ASN A 2 -16.05 10.00 8.50
N ASN A 3 -15.63 8.90 9.15
CA ASN A 3 -14.86 7.84 8.47
C ASN A 3 -15.65 7.17 7.34
N ASN A 4 -16.96 6.95 7.55
CA ASN A 4 -17.80 6.33 6.53
C ASN A 4 -17.91 7.20 5.27
N LEU A 5 -17.95 8.51 5.43
CA LEU A 5 -17.98 9.43 4.28
C LEU A 5 -16.65 9.40 3.52
N VAL A 6 -15.54 9.34 4.23
CA VAL A 6 -14.21 9.24 3.61
C VAL A 6 -14.13 7.97 2.77
N ILE A 7 -14.50 6.81 3.33
CA ILE A 7 -14.48 5.54 2.61
C ILE A 7 -15.40 5.61 1.38
N LYS A 8 -16.61 6.15 1.54
CA LYS A 8 -17.57 6.26 0.45
C LYS A 8 -17.02 7.04 -0.73
N LYS A 9 -16.32 8.14 -0.47
CA LYS A 9 -15.67 8.94 -1.52
C LYS A 9 -14.51 8.19 -2.18
N LEU A 10 -13.78 7.39 -1.41
CA LEU A 10 -12.64 6.63 -1.92
C LEU A 10 -13.06 5.47 -2.82
N ILE A 11 -14.31 5.02 -2.74
CA ILE A 11 -14.83 3.93 -3.57
C ILE A 11 -15.92 4.41 -4.53
N ASP A 12 -15.98 5.71 -4.80
CA ASP A 12 -16.95 6.30 -5.72
C ASP A 12 -16.90 5.58 -7.08
N LYS A 13 -18.08 5.41 -7.69
CA LYS A 13 -18.21 4.77 -9.01
C LYS A 13 -17.44 5.50 -10.10
N ASP A 14 -17.32 6.82 -9.98
CA ASP A 14 -16.46 7.62 -10.84
C ASP A 14 -15.02 7.43 -10.33
N ASP A 15 -14.30 6.51 -10.98
CA ASP A 15 -12.94 6.16 -10.57
C ASP A 15 -11.99 7.33 -10.61
N LYS A 16 -12.17 8.25 -11.54
CA LYS A 16 -11.35 9.45 -11.62
C LYS A 16 -11.53 10.34 -10.38
N GLN A 17 -12.77 10.55 -9.95
CA GLN A 17 -13.06 11.32 -8.74
C GLN A 17 -12.51 10.63 -7.49
N ALA A 18 -12.68 9.32 -7.40
CA ALA A 18 -12.15 8.54 -6.28
C ALA A 18 -10.63 8.62 -6.23
N TYR A 19 -9.96 8.51 -7.37
CA TYR A 19 -8.51 8.62 -7.49
C TYR A 19 -8.02 10.00 -7.05
N GLU A 20 -8.66 11.07 -7.53
CA GLU A 20 -8.29 12.43 -7.18
C GLU A 20 -8.46 12.69 -5.68
N TYR A 21 -9.53 12.15 -5.10
CA TYR A 21 -9.78 12.25 -3.66
C TYR A 21 -8.69 11.53 -2.86
N ALA A 22 -8.33 10.30 -3.27
CA ALA A 22 -7.25 9.54 -2.63
C ALA A 22 -5.93 10.28 -2.72
N LYS A 23 -5.63 10.88 -3.86
CA LYS A 23 -4.41 11.65 -4.06
C LYS A 23 -4.35 12.86 -3.12
N ARG A 24 -5.47 13.54 -2.92
CA ARG A 24 -5.53 14.66 -1.97
C ARG A 24 -5.28 14.20 -0.54
N ILE A 25 -5.85 13.05 -0.15
CA ILE A 25 -5.58 12.47 1.18
C ILE A 25 -4.08 12.17 1.34
N GLY A 26 -3.44 11.60 0.31
CA GLY A 26 -2.01 11.32 0.34
C GLY A 26 -1.18 12.57 0.55
N ILE A 27 -1.49 13.64 -0.17
CA ILE A 27 -0.79 14.93 -0.03
C ILE A 27 -1.02 15.50 1.37
N GLU A 28 -2.24 15.47 1.86
CA GLU A 28 -2.61 15.93 3.19
C GLU A 28 -1.87 15.14 4.28
N SER A 29 -1.75 13.84 4.10
CA SER A 29 -1.11 12.94 5.05
C SER A 29 0.39 13.20 5.22
N ALA A 30 1.03 13.88 4.27
CA ALA A 30 2.41 14.33 4.44
C ALA A 30 2.53 15.45 5.48
N LYS A 31 1.43 16.11 5.81
CA LYS A 31 1.41 17.30 6.67
C LYS A 31 0.65 17.11 7.99
N THR A 32 -0.23 16.13 8.07
CA THR A 32 -1.13 15.95 9.22
C THR A 32 -1.40 14.47 9.48
N ASN A 33 -1.63 14.14 10.75
CA ASN A 33 -1.95 12.79 11.21
C ASN A 33 -3.46 12.49 11.19
N LYS A 34 -4.23 13.28 10.48
CA LYS A 34 -5.69 13.27 10.48
C LYS A 34 -6.28 11.89 10.14
N TYR A 35 -5.59 11.12 9.30
CA TYR A 35 -6.10 9.84 8.78
C TYR A 35 -5.46 8.60 9.41
N VAL A 36 -4.51 8.77 10.33
CA VAL A 36 -3.74 7.63 10.85
C VAL A 36 -4.62 6.58 11.53
N ASP A 37 -5.66 7.00 12.23
CA ASP A 37 -6.57 6.07 12.93
C ASP A 37 -7.54 5.36 11.98
N MET A 38 -7.54 5.71 10.70
CA MET A 38 -8.31 5.02 9.68
C MET A 38 -7.58 3.81 9.07
N ILE A 39 -6.37 3.50 9.53
CA ILE A 39 -5.63 2.34 8.99
C ILE A 39 -6.48 1.05 9.00
N PRO A 40 -7.19 0.68 10.10
CA PRO A 40 -8.04 -0.51 10.05
C PRO A 40 -9.17 -0.41 9.02
N ASP A 41 -9.76 0.76 8.87
CA ASP A 41 -10.83 0.98 7.87
C ASP A 41 -10.27 0.82 6.45
N PHE A 42 -9.10 1.37 6.17
CA PHE A 42 -8.44 1.21 4.89
C PHE A 42 -8.11 -0.27 4.63
N ALA A 43 -7.64 -0.99 5.64
CA ALA A 43 -7.29 -2.40 5.52
C ALA A 43 -8.50 -3.27 5.17
N SER A 44 -9.70 -2.90 5.62
CA SER A 44 -10.92 -3.64 5.30
C SER A 44 -11.24 -3.66 3.81
N MET A 45 -10.64 -2.77 3.02
CA MET A 45 -10.87 -2.66 1.58
C MET A 45 -9.79 -3.37 0.73
N LEU A 46 -8.80 -3.98 1.36
CA LEU A 46 -7.67 -4.60 0.64
C LEU A 46 -8.05 -5.87 -0.13
N GLN A 47 -9.22 -6.45 0.16
CA GLN A 47 -9.70 -7.65 -0.50
C GLN A 47 -10.79 -7.35 -1.54
N ASP A 48 -11.02 -6.07 -1.85
CA ASP A 48 -12.04 -5.69 -2.82
C ASP A 48 -11.75 -6.30 -4.20
N LYS A 49 -12.81 -6.62 -4.93
CA LYS A 49 -12.70 -7.23 -6.27
C LYS A 49 -12.05 -6.30 -7.29
N ASN A 50 -12.19 -5.00 -7.09
CA ASN A 50 -11.64 -4.00 -8.00
C ASN A 50 -10.17 -3.73 -7.64
N SER A 51 -9.27 -3.98 -8.60
CA SER A 51 -7.83 -3.82 -8.37
C SER A 51 -7.42 -2.37 -8.12
N PHE A 52 -8.13 -1.40 -8.69
CA PHE A 52 -7.87 0.02 -8.41
C PHE A 52 -8.17 0.35 -6.96
N ILE A 53 -9.24 -0.22 -6.41
CA ILE A 53 -9.61 -0.03 -5.00
C ILE A 53 -8.59 -0.69 -4.10
N ARG A 54 -8.23 -1.95 -4.34
CA ARG A 54 -7.21 -2.65 -3.53
C ARG A 54 -5.92 -1.83 -3.44
N THR A 55 -5.42 -1.42 -4.59
CA THR A 55 -4.16 -0.66 -4.67
C THR A 55 -4.27 0.66 -3.94
N ARG A 56 -5.37 1.37 -4.16
CA ARG A 56 -5.62 2.67 -3.53
C ARG A 56 -5.51 2.60 -2.02
N PHE A 57 -6.14 1.60 -1.41
CA PHE A 57 -6.14 1.47 0.05
C PHE A 57 -4.80 1.00 0.59
N PHE A 58 -4.06 0.18 -0.16
CA PHE A 58 -2.68 -0.16 0.20
C PHE A 58 -1.81 1.10 0.27
N ILE A 59 -1.88 1.94 -0.73
CA ILE A 59 -1.12 3.19 -0.80
C ILE A 59 -1.51 4.12 0.36
N LEU A 60 -2.81 4.24 0.65
CA LEU A 60 -3.29 5.09 1.74
C LEU A 60 -2.77 4.65 3.11
N ILE A 61 -2.67 3.34 3.33
CA ILE A 61 -2.06 2.81 4.56
C ILE A 61 -0.60 3.22 4.64
N CYS A 62 0.15 3.05 3.55
CA CYS A 62 1.56 3.43 3.51
C CYS A 62 1.76 4.93 3.72
N ASP A 63 0.84 5.75 3.23
CA ASP A 63 0.88 7.20 3.43
C ASP A 63 0.79 7.60 4.91
N GLN A 64 0.28 6.72 5.77
CA GLN A 64 0.17 6.97 7.19
C GLN A 64 1.43 6.58 7.98
N ALA A 65 2.43 6.00 7.33
CA ALA A 65 3.61 5.46 8.01
C ALA A 65 4.33 6.50 8.88
N ARG A 66 4.37 7.75 8.44
CA ARG A 66 4.97 8.88 9.17
C ARG A 66 4.36 9.07 10.56
N TRP A 67 3.07 8.81 10.69
CA TRP A 67 2.30 9.07 11.91
C TRP A 67 1.94 7.81 12.68
N ALA A 68 2.08 6.63 12.05
CA ALA A 68 1.67 5.37 12.64
C ALA A 68 2.48 5.05 13.90
N SER A 69 1.82 4.52 14.92
CA SER A 69 2.41 4.11 16.18
C SER A 69 1.66 2.89 16.71
N ASN A 70 2.11 2.33 17.83
CA ASN A 70 1.42 1.23 18.52
C ASN A 70 1.06 0.07 17.57
N ASN A 71 1.98 -0.29 16.66
CA ASN A 71 1.82 -1.40 15.72
C ASN A 71 0.63 -1.24 14.75
N GLN A 72 0.23 -0.01 14.46
CA GLN A 72 -0.93 0.24 13.59
C GLN A 72 -0.78 -0.39 12.21
N ILE A 73 0.38 -0.27 11.58
CA ILE A 73 0.62 -0.90 10.27
C ILE A 73 0.92 -2.39 10.44
N GLU A 74 1.72 -2.75 11.44
CA GLU A 74 2.04 -4.15 11.73
C GLU A 74 0.78 -4.99 11.89
N ASN A 75 -0.23 -4.45 12.58
CA ASN A 75 -1.49 -5.16 12.84
C ASN A 75 -2.29 -5.47 11.57
N VAL A 76 -2.10 -4.71 10.50
CA VAL A 76 -2.81 -4.93 9.23
C VAL A 76 -1.91 -5.47 8.13
N PHE A 77 -0.63 -5.68 8.41
CA PHE A 77 0.33 -6.07 7.38
C PHE A 77 0.00 -7.42 6.75
N ASP A 78 -0.54 -8.37 7.50
CA ASP A 78 -0.97 -9.66 6.95
C ASP A 78 -2.09 -9.49 5.90
N GLN A 79 -2.92 -8.47 6.04
CA GLN A 79 -3.94 -8.14 5.04
C GLN A 79 -3.34 -7.45 3.81
N MET A 80 -2.19 -6.80 3.97
CA MET A 80 -1.48 -6.12 2.87
C MET A 80 -0.68 -7.11 2.01
N LYS A 81 -0.11 -8.14 2.61
CA LYS A 81 0.79 -9.09 1.93
C LYS A 81 0.24 -9.67 0.64
N PRO A 82 -1.06 -10.09 0.55
CA PRO A 82 -1.55 -10.68 -0.69
C PRO A 82 -1.43 -9.80 -1.93
N LEU A 83 -1.43 -8.47 -1.77
CA LEU A 83 -1.27 -7.55 -2.88
C LEU A 83 0.13 -7.59 -3.50
N LEU A 84 1.10 -8.08 -2.75
CA LEU A 84 2.48 -8.24 -3.24
C LEU A 84 2.64 -9.48 -4.12
N ASN A 85 1.61 -10.32 -4.21
CA ASN A 85 1.50 -11.43 -5.15
C ASN A 85 0.19 -11.35 -5.96
N ASP A 86 -0.34 -10.15 -6.12
CA ASP A 86 -1.59 -9.94 -6.86
C ASP A 86 -1.44 -10.46 -8.30
N PRO A 87 -2.50 -11.04 -8.88
CA PRO A 87 -2.46 -11.50 -10.26
C PRO A 87 -2.12 -10.40 -11.26
N LYS A 88 -2.43 -9.13 -10.93
CA LYS A 88 -2.14 -7.99 -11.81
C LYS A 88 -0.77 -7.39 -11.44
N PRO A 89 0.21 -7.47 -12.34
CA PRO A 89 1.57 -6.97 -12.04
C PRO A 89 1.61 -5.48 -11.73
N THR A 90 0.69 -4.69 -12.28
CA THR A 90 0.64 -3.25 -11.98
C THR A 90 0.29 -2.99 -10.51
N VAL A 91 -0.56 -3.84 -9.92
CA VAL A 91 -0.87 -3.77 -8.48
C VAL A 91 0.39 -4.02 -7.67
N VAL A 92 1.12 -5.09 -7.99
CA VAL A 92 2.36 -5.44 -7.29
C VAL A 92 3.36 -4.29 -7.34
N ARG A 93 3.57 -3.72 -8.52
CA ARG A 93 4.54 -2.64 -8.71
C ARG A 93 4.18 -1.39 -7.92
N GLN A 94 2.90 -1.01 -7.92
CA GLN A 94 2.46 0.15 -7.16
C GLN A 94 2.57 -0.08 -5.65
N CYS A 95 2.27 -1.28 -5.19
CA CYS A 95 2.39 -1.62 -3.78
C CYS A 95 3.85 -1.63 -3.33
N LEU A 96 4.75 -2.20 -4.14
CA LEU A 96 6.18 -2.16 -3.84
C LEU A 96 6.68 -0.72 -3.73
N ASN A 97 6.25 0.14 -4.65
CA ASN A 97 6.64 1.55 -4.59
C ASN A 97 6.14 2.22 -3.32
N ALA A 98 4.91 1.93 -2.92
CA ALA A 98 4.32 2.53 -1.71
C ALA A 98 5.06 2.12 -0.43
N LEU A 99 5.65 0.93 -0.39
CA LEU A 99 6.38 0.45 0.79
C LEU A 99 7.64 1.27 1.12
N HIS A 100 8.15 2.08 0.19
CA HIS A 100 9.28 2.97 0.49
C HIS A 100 8.95 3.93 1.63
N GLU A 101 7.71 4.41 1.72
CA GLU A 101 7.27 5.26 2.83
C GLU A 101 7.35 4.53 4.17
N VAL A 102 6.93 3.25 4.19
CA VAL A 102 6.96 2.46 5.41
C VAL A 102 8.41 2.23 5.86
N ILE A 103 9.30 1.90 4.96
CA ILE A 103 10.72 1.70 5.27
C ILE A 103 11.34 2.99 5.81
N LEU A 104 11.00 4.12 5.22
CA LEU A 104 11.55 5.42 5.63
C LEU A 104 11.12 5.80 7.04
N PHE A 105 9.85 5.64 7.37
CA PHE A 105 9.29 6.14 8.63
C PHE A 105 9.12 5.07 9.70
N ARG A 106 9.13 3.78 9.32
CA ARG A 106 8.97 2.65 10.24
C ARG A 106 10.09 1.64 10.00
N PRO A 107 11.35 1.99 10.30
CA PRO A 107 12.49 1.10 10.00
C PRO A 107 12.43 -0.22 10.75
N GLU A 108 11.69 -0.30 11.85
CA GLU A 108 11.48 -1.57 12.58
C GLU A 108 10.73 -2.61 11.77
N MET A 109 10.07 -2.20 10.66
CA MET A 109 9.38 -3.12 9.76
C MET A 109 10.27 -3.61 8.61
N CYS A 110 11.50 -3.13 8.51
CA CYS A 110 12.37 -3.48 7.38
C CYS A 110 12.57 -4.98 7.23
N ASP A 111 12.80 -5.72 8.32
CA ASP A 111 13.05 -7.14 8.24
C ASP A 111 11.82 -7.92 7.76
N VAL A 112 10.62 -7.60 8.26
CA VAL A 112 9.41 -8.29 7.84
C VAL A 112 9.07 -7.95 6.38
N ILE A 113 9.32 -6.71 5.96
CA ILE A 113 9.11 -6.31 4.57
C ILE A 113 10.09 -7.05 3.65
N LYS A 114 11.37 -7.10 4.00
CA LYS A 114 12.39 -7.81 3.22
C LYS A 114 12.04 -9.29 3.06
N ASN A 115 11.64 -9.94 4.15
CA ASN A 115 11.24 -11.34 4.11
C ASN A 115 10.03 -11.55 3.21
N THR A 116 9.06 -10.64 3.26
CA THR A 116 7.84 -10.73 2.46
C THR A 116 8.14 -10.56 0.97
N ILE A 117 8.89 -9.53 0.60
CA ILE A 117 9.14 -9.24 -0.82
C ILE A 117 10.11 -10.24 -1.45
N SER A 118 11.01 -10.85 -0.66
CA SER A 118 11.92 -11.87 -1.17
C SER A 118 11.18 -13.17 -1.52
N SER A 119 9.97 -13.37 -1.02
CA SER A 119 9.14 -14.55 -1.32
C SER A 119 8.13 -14.33 -2.45
N ILE A 120 8.16 -13.18 -3.12
CA ILE A 120 7.28 -12.92 -4.26
C ILE A 120 7.61 -13.91 -5.39
N ASP A 121 6.60 -14.60 -5.89
CA ASP A 121 6.75 -15.56 -6.98
C ASP A 121 6.70 -14.86 -8.34
N LEU A 122 7.87 -14.63 -8.93
CA LEU A 122 7.97 -13.96 -10.21
C LEU A 122 7.50 -14.82 -11.38
N SER A 123 7.41 -16.15 -11.19
CA SER A 123 7.03 -17.06 -12.26
C SER A 123 5.57 -16.90 -12.73
N ILE A 124 4.72 -16.28 -11.91
CA ILE A 124 3.31 -16.08 -12.25
C ILE A 124 3.10 -14.88 -13.18
N TYR A 125 4.14 -14.07 -13.42
CA TYR A 125 4.04 -12.86 -14.24
C TYR A 125 4.67 -13.07 -15.61
N LYS A 126 4.16 -12.33 -16.61
CA LYS A 126 4.67 -12.39 -17.99
C LYS A 126 6.14 -11.94 -18.03
N ASP A 127 6.88 -12.44 -19.03
CA ASP A 127 8.28 -12.10 -19.23
C ASP A 127 8.52 -10.60 -19.41
N SER A 128 7.52 -9.85 -19.88
CA SER A 128 7.61 -8.39 -20.03
C SER A 128 7.48 -7.65 -18.68
N MET A 129 6.89 -8.29 -17.68
CA MET A 129 6.59 -7.65 -16.38
C MET A 129 7.49 -8.17 -15.25
N ALA A 130 7.83 -9.46 -15.26
CA ALA A 130 8.62 -10.06 -14.20
C ALA A 130 9.96 -9.33 -13.94
N PRO A 131 10.74 -8.94 -14.97
CA PRO A 131 11.97 -8.18 -14.73
C PRO A 131 11.74 -6.81 -14.10
N LEU A 132 10.61 -6.16 -14.41
CA LEU A 132 10.27 -4.87 -13.82
C LEU A 132 9.94 -5.01 -12.34
N ILE A 133 9.20 -6.04 -11.98
CA ILE A 133 8.90 -6.34 -10.58
C ILE A 133 10.19 -6.68 -9.83
N LYS A 134 11.07 -7.48 -10.44
CA LYS A 134 12.36 -7.83 -9.85
C LYS A 134 13.19 -6.57 -9.55
N LYS A 135 13.19 -5.62 -10.47
CA LYS A 135 13.88 -4.34 -10.28
C LYS A 135 13.27 -3.58 -9.10
N ASP A 136 11.94 -3.53 -9.03
CA ASP A 136 11.24 -2.86 -7.92
C ASP A 136 11.60 -3.50 -6.58
N ILE A 137 11.68 -4.84 -6.53
CA ILE A 137 12.09 -5.58 -5.33
C ILE A 137 13.51 -5.21 -4.93
N ASP A 138 14.43 -5.21 -5.90
CA ASP A 138 15.84 -4.92 -5.62
C ASP A 138 16.04 -3.51 -5.10
N GLU A 139 15.32 -2.53 -5.65
CA GLU A 139 15.37 -1.15 -5.19
C GLU A 139 14.88 -1.03 -3.75
N LEU A 140 13.79 -1.72 -3.41
CA LEU A 140 13.25 -1.71 -2.06
C LEU A 140 14.17 -2.41 -1.07
N MET A 141 14.75 -3.56 -1.47
CA MET A 141 15.72 -4.29 -0.65
C MET A 141 16.94 -3.44 -0.33
N ASN A 142 17.46 -2.72 -1.32
CA ASN A 142 18.62 -1.85 -1.13
C ASN A 142 18.31 -0.73 -0.12
N ARG A 143 17.12 -0.18 -0.17
CA ARG A 143 16.70 0.88 0.74
C ARG A 143 16.50 0.37 2.17
N ALA A 144 16.05 -0.87 2.31
CA ALA A 144 15.76 -1.49 3.60
C ALA A 144 17.01 -1.96 4.34
N ASP A 145 18.14 -2.06 3.65
CA ASP A 145 19.43 -2.41 4.28
C ASP A 145 20.06 -1.17 5.02
#